data_c01e0c7eac393f8e98409fba18fbfd52
#
_entry.id   c01e0c7eac393f8e98409fba18fbfd52
#
_cell.length_a   1.000
_cell.length_b   1.000
_cell.length_c   1.000
_cell.angle_alpha   90.00
_cell.angle_beta   90.00
_cell.angle_gamma   90.00
#
_symmetry.space_group_name_H-M   'P 1'
#
loop_
_entity.id
_entity.type
_entity.pdbx_description
1 polymer ?
#
loop_
_entity_poly.entity_id
_entity_poly.type
_entity_poly.pdbx_seq_one_letter_code
_entity_poly.pdbx_strand_id
1 'polypeptide(L)'
;SPALDSLRKAAPADRSRLWHAFWKASDPNSATGANEALDQYVRRVALANLRFRGEGIAGWRTDRGEVLVRLGEPDEVFDASPQSEGRLIRWGYSQWQLALYFMDETGFGRFRLTPASRSELERVISQVSRQGD
;
A
#
# COMPACT_ATOMS: atom_id res chain seq x y z
N SER A 1 0.80 9.94 7.41
CA SER A 1 1.87 10.69 8.05
C SER A 1 2.83 11.26 7.01
N PRO A 2 3.16 12.56 7.06
CA PRO A 2 4.11 13.13 6.10
C PRO A 2 5.46 12.40 6.09
N ALA A 3 5.95 11.96 7.23
CA ALA A 3 7.21 11.24 7.32
C ALA A 3 7.13 9.89 6.60
N LEU A 4 6.03 9.17 6.78
CA LEU A 4 5.84 7.88 6.11
C LEU A 4 5.62 8.07 4.61
N ASP A 5 4.94 9.13 4.21
CA ASP A 5 4.76 9.46 2.80
C ASP A 5 6.10 9.79 2.13
N SER A 6 6.96 10.51 2.82
CA SER A 6 8.30 10.82 2.32
C SER A 6 9.12 9.55 2.13
N LEU A 7 9.06 8.62 3.09
CA LEU A 7 9.74 7.33 2.98
C LEU A 7 9.23 6.54 1.77
N ARG A 8 7.92 6.54 1.57
CA ARG A 8 7.31 5.82 0.46
C ARG A 8 7.75 6.35 -0.89
N LYS A 9 7.88 7.66 -1.01
CA LYS A 9 8.22 8.33 -2.26
C LYS A 9 9.71 8.40 -2.54
N ALA A 10 10.54 8.14 -1.54
CA ALA A 10 11.98 8.29 -1.66
C ALA A 10 12.60 7.20 -2.53
N ALA A 11 13.70 7.54 -3.21
CA ALA A 11 14.54 6.56 -3.90
C ALA A 11 15.16 5.61 -2.86
N PRO A 12 15.51 4.36 -3.25
CA PRO A 12 16.09 3.40 -2.30
C PRO A 12 17.32 3.92 -1.55
N ALA A 13 18.17 4.71 -2.22
CA ALA A 13 19.36 5.27 -1.59
C ALA A 13 19.01 6.32 -0.52
N ASP A 14 17.87 6.99 -0.64
CA ASP A 14 17.46 8.04 0.28
C ASP A 14 16.62 7.49 1.44
N ARG A 15 16.09 6.27 1.32
CA ARG A 15 15.25 5.68 2.37
C ARG A 15 16.02 5.49 3.66
N SER A 16 17.27 5.03 3.59
CA SER A 16 18.09 4.84 4.79
C SER A 16 18.27 6.14 5.55
N ARG A 17 18.49 7.23 4.81
CA ARG A 17 18.65 8.56 5.40
C ARG A 17 17.37 9.03 6.07
N LEU A 18 16.24 8.87 5.38
CA LEU A 18 14.93 9.25 5.92
C LEU A 18 14.55 8.37 7.10
N TRP A 19 14.92 7.10 7.06
CA TRP A 19 14.73 6.17 8.16
C TRP A 19 15.46 6.65 9.41
N HIS A 20 16.74 7.01 9.27
CA HIS A 20 17.51 7.53 10.40
C HIS A 20 16.94 8.84 10.92
N ALA A 21 16.53 9.72 10.01
CA ALA A 21 15.91 11.00 10.41
C ALA A 21 14.62 10.76 11.20
N PHE A 22 13.80 9.80 10.76
CA PHE A 22 12.58 9.44 11.48
C PHE A 22 12.89 8.92 12.88
N TRP A 23 13.88 8.02 12.99
CA TRP A 23 14.29 7.48 14.28
C TRP A 23 14.80 8.55 15.23
N LYS A 24 15.57 9.50 14.72
CA LYS A 24 16.08 10.60 15.55
C LYS A 24 14.96 11.52 16.02
N ALA A 25 13.96 11.74 15.17
CA ALA A 25 12.83 12.57 15.51
C ALA A 25 11.87 11.90 16.49
N SER A 26 11.93 10.57 16.59
CA SER A 26 11.07 9.79 17.48
C SER A 26 11.74 9.70 18.86
N ASP A 27 11.09 10.25 19.88
CA ASP A 27 11.56 10.08 21.25
C ASP A 27 11.40 8.62 21.66
N PRO A 28 12.50 7.91 22.00
CA PRO A 28 12.41 6.51 22.37
C PRO A 28 11.49 6.23 23.56
N ASN A 29 11.30 7.21 24.41
CA ASN A 29 10.49 7.02 25.62
C ASN A 29 9.00 7.28 25.39
N SER A 30 8.65 7.97 24.31
CA SER A 30 7.26 8.36 24.07
C SER A 30 6.73 7.88 22.73
N ALA A 31 7.54 7.17 21.94
CA ALA A 31 7.27 6.92 20.54
C ALA A 31 7.03 5.46 20.22
N THR A 32 6.56 4.66 21.17
CA THR A 32 6.29 3.24 20.93
C THR A 32 5.30 3.09 19.76
N GLY A 33 4.24 3.88 19.73
CA GLY A 33 3.28 3.84 18.63
C GLY A 33 3.89 4.24 17.29
N ALA A 34 4.75 5.28 17.29
CA ALA A 34 5.43 5.72 16.07
C ALA A 34 6.41 4.65 15.56
N ASN A 35 7.14 3.99 16.47
CA ASN A 35 8.07 2.93 16.12
C ASN A 35 7.34 1.71 15.57
N GLU A 36 6.20 1.37 16.17
CA GLU A 36 5.36 0.28 15.68
C GLU A 36 4.79 0.58 14.30
N ALA A 37 4.35 1.82 14.07
CA ALA A 37 3.85 2.23 12.77
C ALA A 37 4.94 2.16 11.71
N LEU A 38 6.15 2.56 12.05
CA LEU A 38 7.28 2.50 11.13
C LEU A 38 7.67 1.05 10.83
N ASP A 39 7.72 0.20 11.84
CA ASP A 39 7.97 -1.22 11.67
C ASP A 39 6.93 -1.85 10.75
N GLN A 40 5.67 -1.54 10.95
CA GLN A 40 4.58 -2.04 10.12
C GLN A 40 4.73 -1.56 8.67
N TYR A 41 5.07 -0.29 8.50
CA TYR A 41 5.30 0.27 7.17
C TYR A 41 6.41 -0.47 6.44
N VAL A 42 7.55 -0.66 7.12
CA VAL A 42 8.71 -1.34 6.52
C VAL A 42 8.37 -2.78 6.15
N ARG A 43 7.67 -3.50 7.04
CA ARG A 43 7.25 -4.87 6.74
C ARG A 43 6.34 -4.94 5.54
N ARG A 44 5.40 -3.99 5.44
CA ARG A 44 4.47 -3.94 4.31
C ARG A 44 5.19 -3.62 3.00
N VAL A 45 6.17 -2.71 3.04
CA VAL A 45 6.99 -2.41 1.85
C VAL A 45 7.76 -3.66 1.42
N ALA A 46 8.40 -4.34 2.36
CA ALA A 46 9.14 -5.56 2.05
C ALA A 46 8.23 -6.64 1.46
N LEU A 47 7.05 -6.81 2.05
CA LEU A 47 6.07 -7.78 1.57
C LEU A 47 5.57 -7.44 0.17
N ALA A 48 5.30 -6.16 -0.09
CA ALA A 48 4.86 -5.71 -1.40
C ALA A 48 5.95 -5.95 -2.45
N ASN A 49 7.20 -5.66 -2.10
CA ASN A 49 8.32 -5.90 -3.01
C ASN A 49 8.47 -7.38 -3.36
N LEU A 50 8.24 -8.24 -2.38
CA LEU A 50 8.34 -9.68 -2.60
C LEU A 50 7.15 -10.20 -3.42
N ARG A 51 5.95 -9.75 -3.10
CA ARG A 51 4.71 -10.29 -3.65
C ARG A 51 4.39 -9.76 -5.05
N PHE A 52 4.72 -8.50 -5.32
CA PHE A 52 4.32 -7.84 -6.57
C PHE A 52 5.51 -7.55 -7.49
N ARG A 53 6.38 -8.53 -7.65
CA ARG A 53 7.45 -8.45 -8.65
C ARG A 53 6.87 -8.64 -10.04
N GLY A 54 7.59 -8.16 -11.04
CA GLY A 54 7.26 -8.46 -12.42
C GLY A 54 6.44 -7.41 -13.15
N GLU A 55 6.13 -6.29 -12.50
CA GLU A 55 5.43 -5.20 -13.17
C GLU A 55 6.38 -4.15 -13.77
N GLY A 56 7.69 -4.39 -13.70
CA GLY A 56 8.67 -3.46 -14.25
C GLY A 56 9.08 -2.35 -13.29
N ILE A 57 8.49 -2.28 -12.12
CA ILE A 57 8.82 -1.34 -11.05
C ILE A 57 8.87 -2.10 -9.72
N ALA A 58 9.39 -1.45 -8.69
CA ALA A 58 9.42 -2.06 -7.37
C ALA A 58 8.00 -2.41 -6.92
N GLY A 59 7.83 -3.56 -6.26
CA GLY A 59 6.52 -4.06 -5.90
C GLY A 59 5.70 -3.10 -5.06
N TRP A 60 6.36 -2.39 -4.12
CA TRP A 60 5.66 -1.44 -3.25
C TRP A 60 5.14 -0.21 -4.01
N ARG A 61 5.64 0.03 -5.21
CA ARG A 61 5.22 1.16 -6.06
C ARG A 61 4.10 0.79 -7.02
N THR A 62 3.77 -0.49 -7.16
CA THR A 62 2.62 -0.91 -7.95
C THR A 62 1.33 -0.48 -7.26
N ASP A 63 0.22 -0.48 -7.98
CA ASP A 63 -1.07 -0.15 -7.38
C ASP A 63 -1.43 -1.11 -6.25
N ARG A 64 -1.20 -2.41 -6.45
CA ARG A 64 -1.44 -3.40 -5.39
C ARG A 64 -0.51 -3.17 -4.21
N GLY A 65 0.74 -2.86 -4.48
CA GLY A 65 1.72 -2.56 -3.44
C GLY A 65 1.35 -1.32 -2.65
N GLU A 66 0.89 -0.28 -3.32
CA GLU A 66 0.43 0.94 -2.66
C GLU A 66 -0.69 0.65 -1.68
N VAL A 67 -1.69 -0.13 -2.10
CA VAL A 67 -2.82 -0.47 -1.22
C VAL A 67 -2.34 -1.31 -0.04
N LEU A 68 -1.48 -2.30 -0.29
CA LEU A 68 -0.94 -3.14 0.78
C LEU A 68 -0.19 -2.31 1.83
N VAL A 69 0.63 -1.36 1.38
CA VAL A 69 1.38 -0.49 2.29
C VAL A 69 0.44 0.40 3.10
N ARG A 70 -0.58 0.96 2.47
CA ARG A 70 -1.46 1.93 3.12
C ARG A 70 -2.51 1.29 4.01
N LEU A 71 -3.12 0.19 3.57
CA LEU A 71 -4.25 -0.43 4.28
C LEU A 71 -3.91 -1.78 4.91
N GLY A 72 -2.78 -2.37 4.56
CA GLY A 72 -2.43 -3.71 5.01
C GLY A 72 -3.05 -4.79 4.15
N GLU A 73 -2.99 -6.02 4.63
CA GLU A 73 -3.51 -7.15 3.89
C GLU A 73 -5.04 -7.11 3.80
N PRO A 74 -5.60 -7.42 2.64
CA PRO A 74 -7.06 -7.51 2.54
C PRO A 74 -7.58 -8.75 3.28
N ASP A 75 -8.83 -8.71 3.72
CA ASP A 75 -9.50 -9.86 4.32
C ASP A 75 -9.79 -10.93 3.28
N GLU A 76 -10.08 -10.50 2.06
CA GLU A 76 -10.41 -11.40 0.97
C GLU A 76 -9.71 -10.95 -0.31
N VAL A 77 -9.22 -11.93 -1.06
CA VAL A 77 -8.71 -11.72 -2.42
C VAL A 77 -9.52 -12.65 -3.32
N PHE A 78 -10.15 -12.07 -4.32
CA PHE A 78 -11.00 -12.82 -5.23
C PHE A 78 -10.62 -12.53 -6.67
N ASP A 79 -10.44 -13.60 -7.46
CA ASP A 79 -10.21 -13.46 -8.89
C ASP A 79 -11.57 -13.37 -9.59
N ALA A 80 -11.90 -12.16 -10.03
CA ALA A 80 -13.15 -11.88 -10.72
C ALA A 80 -12.98 -11.82 -12.23
N SER A 81 -11.90 -12.41 -12.76
CA SER A 81 -11.56 -12.28 -14.17
C SER A 81 -12.67 -12.84 -15.06
N PRO A 82 -13.10 -12.10 -16.09
CA PRO A 82 -13.99 -12.64 -17.10
C PRO A 82 -13.25 -13.70 -17.92
N GLN A 83 -14.01 -14.59 -18.56
CA GLN A 83 -13.41 -15.71 -19.30
C GLN A 83 -12.65 -15.28 -20.55
N SER A 84 -12.90 -14.10 -21.06
CA SER A 84 -12.45 -13.73 -22.40
C SER A 84 -11.45 -12.59 -22.51
N GLU A 85 -11.29 -11.73 -21.52
CA GLU A 85 -10.41 -10.56 -21.67
C GLU A 85 -9.86 -10.10 -20.33
N GLY A 86 -8.51 -9.99 -20.27
CA GLY A 86 -7.82 -9.41 -19.15
C GLY A 86 -8.02 -10.16 -17.85
N ARG A 87 -7.45 -9.62 -16.78
CA ARG A 87 -7.58 -10.17 -15.45
C ARG A 87 -8.12 -9.11 -14.52
N LEU A 88 -9.00 -9.51 -13.62
CA LEU A 88 -9.61 -8.63 -12.63
C LEU A 88 -9.49 -9.28 -11.26
N ILE A 89 -8.87 -8.57 -10.31
CA ILE A 89 -8.72 -9.05 -8.93
C ILE A 89 -9.45 -8.08 -8.01
N ARG A 90 -10.24 -8.63 -7.09
CA ARG A 90 -10.96 -7.84 -6.09
C ARG A 90 -10.32 -8.08 -4.72
N TRP A 91 -10.00 -7.00 -4.02
CA TRP A 91 -9.56 -7.02 -2.63
C TRP A 91 -10.68 -6.49 -1.74
N GLY A 92 -11.06 -7.25 -0.73
CA GLY A 92 -12.08 -6.85 0.22
C GLY A 92 -11.51 -6.53 1.59
N TYR A 93 -11.93 -5.40 2.13
CA TYR A 93 -11.59 -4.96 3.48
C TYR A 93 -12.89 -4.76 4.25
N SER A 94 -13.22 -5.73 5.12
CA SER A 94 -14.48 -5.69 5.86
C SER A 94 -14.54 -4.54 6.85
N GLN A 95 -13.39 -4.17 7.43
CA GLN A 95 -13.30 -3.09 8.41
C GLN A 95 -13.88 -1.77 7.89
N TRP A 96 -13.69 -1.49 6.59
CA TRP A 96 -14.16 -0.26 5.96
C TRP A 96 -15.28 -0.49 4.95
N GLN A 97 -15.79 -1.71 4.87
CA GLN A 97 -16.76 -2.11 3.85
C GLN A 97 -16.26 -1.69 2.46
N LEU A 98 -15.00 -1.96 2.18
CA LEU A 98 -14.32 -1.50 1.00
C LEU A 98 -14.01 -2.67 0.07
N ALA A 99 -14.28 -2.50 -1.21
CA ALA A 99 -13.86 -3.42 -2.26
C ALA A 99 -13.05 -2.65 -3.28
N LEU A 100 -11.85 -3.13 -3.56
CA LEU A 100 -10.96 -2.51 -4.55
C LEU A 100 -10.73 -3.47 -5.69
N TYR A 101 -10.84 -2.97 -6.91
CA TYR A 101 -10.66 -3.76 -8.12
C TYR A 101 -9.40 -3.36 -8.84
N PHE A 102 -8.59 -4.35 -9.18
CA PHE A 102 -7.35 -4.18 -9.93
C PHE A 102 -7.53 -4.87 -11.28
N MET A 103 -7.35 -4.11 -12.36
CA MET A 103 -7.52 -4.59 -13.73
C MET A 103 -6.16 -4.68 -14.42
N ASP A 104 -5.90 -5.81 -15.06
CA ASP A 104 -4.75 -5.98 -15.95
C ASP A 104 -5.27 -6.07 -17.39
N GLU A 105 -5.24 -4.95 -18.08
CA GLU A 105 -5.70 -4.88 -19.47
C GLU A 105 -4.69 -5.46 -20.46
N THR A 106 -3.42 -5.51 -20.05
CA THR A 106 -2.35 -5.97 -20.93
C THR A 106 -2.22 -7.50 -20.98
N GLY A 107 -2.65 -8.18 -19.91
CA GLY A 107 -2.41 -9.61 -19.75
C GLY A 107 -1.00 -9.95 -19.30
N PHE A 108 -0.15 -8.96 -19.05
CA PHE A 108 1.25 -9.17 -18.65
C PHE A 108 1.48 -9.01 -17.14
N GLY A 109 0.43 -8.93 -16.34
CA GLY A 109 0.55 -8.86 -14.90
C GLY A 109 0.59 -7.45 -14.34
N ARG A 110 0.24 -6.44 -15.11
CA ARG A 110 0.18 -5.05 -14.64
C ARG A 110 -1.22 -4.73 -14.15
N PHE A 111 -1.42 -4.88 -12.85
CA PHE A 111 -2.73 -4.64 -12.22
C PHE A 111 -2.85 -3.20 -11.76
N ARG A 112 -3.84 -2.49 -12.30
CA ARG A 112 -4.10 -1.09 -11.99
C ARG A 112 -5.44 -0.96 -11.30
N LEU A 113 -5.51 -0.12 -10.26
CA LEU A 113 -6.78 0.23 -9.64
C LEU A 113 -7.71 0.84 -10.68
N THR A 114 -8.96 0.38 -10.69
CA THR A 114 -9.97 1.04 -11.51
C THR A 114 -10.21 2.46 -10.98
N PRO A 115 -10.68 3.39 -11.83
CA PRO A 115 -10.94 4.76 -11.36
C PRO A 115 -11.92 4.81 -10.18
N ALA A 116 -12.97 4.02 -10.21
CA ALA A 116 -13.93 3.97 -9.10
C ALA A 116 -13.26 3.47 -7.82
N SER A 117 -12.39 2.45 -7.91
CA SER A 117 -11.67 1.92 -6.76
C SER A 117 -10.67 2.93 -6.22
N ARG A 118 -10.02 3.69 -7.10
CA ARG A 118 -9.10 4.77 -6.67
C ARG A 118 -9.85 5.79 -5.81
N SER A 119 -11.05 6.19 -6.24
CA SER A 119 -11.86 7.14 -5.48
C SER A 119 -12.25 6.57 -4.11
N GLU A 120 -12.64 5.31 -4.06
CA GLU A 120 -12.98 4.64 -2.81
C GLU A 120 -11.78 4.53 -1.88
N LEU A 121 -10.62 4.21 -2.43
CA LEU A 121 -9.38 4.15 -1.65
C LEU A 121 -9.08 5.51 -1.01
N GLU A 122 -9.15 6.59 -1.76
CA GLU A 122 -8.87 7.91 -1.23
C GLU A 122 -9.88 8.31 -0.14
N ARG A 123 -11.14 7.91 -0.28
CA ARG A 123 -12.16 8.13 0.74
C ARG A 123 -11.77 7.45 2.06
N VAL A 124 -11.37 6.19 1.98
CA VAL A 124 -11.00 5.42 3.17
C VAL A 124 -9.72 5.97 3.80
N ILE A 125 -8.72 6.30 2.98
CA ILE A 125 -7.47 6.86 3.48
C ILE A 125 -7.72 8.17 4.22
N SER A 126 -8.60 9.01 3.71
CA SER A 126 -8.97 10.25 4.39
C SER A 126 -9.61 9.98 5.75
N GLN A 127 -10.47 8.96 5.85
CA GLN A 127 -11.08 8.57 7.12
C GLN A 127 -10.06 8.04 8.10
N VAL A 128 -9.15 7.18 7.64
CA VAL A 128 -8.11 6.59 8.49
C VAL A 128 -7.18 7.68 9.01
N SER A 129 -6.77 8.61 8.16
CA SER A 129 -5.91 9.72 8.57
C SER A 129 -6.56 10.58 9.65
N ARG A 130 -7.86 10.84 9.54
CA ARG A 130 -8.58 11.62 10.55
C ARG A 130 -8.72 10.89 11.87
N GLN A 131 -8.88 9.56 11.83
CA GLN A 131 -9.02 8.76 13.05
C GLN A 131 -7.67 8.47 13.72
N GLY A 132 -6.60 8.45 12.94
CA GLY A 132 -5.27 8.15 13.43
C GLY A 132 -4.58 9.29 14.17
N ASP A 133 -5.17 10.46 14.13
CA ASP A 133 -4.67 11.63 14.82
C ASP A 133 -5.40 11.78 16.16
#